data_af3517f710742d185da69cb37c57a7fd
#
_entry.id   af3517f710742d185da69cb37c57a7fd
#
_cell.length_a   1.000
_cell.length_b   1.000
_cell.length_c   1.000
_cell.angle_alpha   90.00
_cell.angle_beta   90.00
_cell.angle_gamma   90.00
#
_symmetry.space_group_name_H-M   'P 1'
#
loop_
_entity.id
_entity.type
_entity.pdbx_description
1 polymer ?
#
loop_
_entity_poly.entity_id
_entity_poly.type
_entity_poly.pdbx_seq_one_letter_code
_entity_poly.pdbx_strand_id
1 'polypeptide(L)'
;MQQLSINHSAGLRAAMGSAEHGFKTACITKLFPTRSHTVAAQGGINAVLDTNTDDWRWHAYDTVKGSDWLGDQDSIQYMCREAPKAVLELEQFGLPFSRTDEGKIYQRAFGGQSLEFGKGGQAYRCACAADRTGHALLHTIYGRSLAFDTSYFIEYFALDLIMDDEGACVGTMALCMEDGTLHRFHANNTILATGGYGRAWFSATSAHTCTGDGNGMALRAGIPNEDPEFVQFHPTGLYGAGCLLTEGCRGEGGILKNSEGERFMERYAPSAKDLASRDVVSRAMTIEIREGRGVGPLKDHIHLHLDHLPQDLLAERLPGISETTMVRLKNVKKMFFQIEKSIIIVSLY
;
A
#
# COMPACT_ATOMS: atom_id res chain seq x y z
N MET A 1 -1.24 31.21 -7.91
CA MET A 1 -1.52 30.08 -7.01
C MET A 1 -0.27 29.86 -6.18
N GLN A 2 -0.36 29.66 -4.85
CA GLN A 2 0.84 29.57 -4.02
C GLN A 2 1.33 28.11 -3.92
N GLN A 3 0.44 27.16 -4.04
CA GLN A 3 0.79 25.75 -3.96
C GLN A 3 -0.06 24.86 -4.87
N LEU A 4 0.58 23.87 -5.51
CA LEU A 4 -0.02 22.92 -6.41
C LEU A 4 0.30 21.50 -5.92
N SER A 5 -0.71 20.63 -5.85
CA SER A 5 -0.54 19.21 -5.50
C SER A 5 -1.08 18.33 -6.62
N ILE A 6 -0.31 17.33 -7.04
CA ILE A 6 -0.70 16.34 -8.06
C ILE A 6 -0.92 15.01 -7.37
N ASN A 7 -2.11 14.47 -7.40
CA ASN A 7 -2.82 13.75 -6.34
C ASN A 7 -2.60 12.24 -6.18
N HIS A 8 -2.30 11.85 -4.94
CA HIS A 8 -2.64 10.63 -4.17
C HIS A 8 -2.94 11.04 -2.70
N SER A 9 -3.11 10.11 -1.75
CA SER A 9 -3.37 10.44 -0.34
C SER A 9 -2.36 11.43 0.24
N ALA A 10 -1.09 11.31 -0.11
CA ALA A 10 -0.04 12.26 0.27
C ALA A 10 -0.33 13.66 -0.29
N GLY A 11 -0.76 13.76 -1.55
CA GLY A 11 -1.15 15.02 -2.17
C GLY A 11 -2.38 15.66 -1.51
N LEU A 12 -3.38 14.86 -1.14
CA LEU A 12 -4.54 15.34 -0.38
C LEU A 12 -4.15 15.89 1.00
N ARG A 13 -3.28 15.16 1.73
CA ARG A 13 -2.80 15.64 3.05
C ARG A 13 -1.97 16.92 2.90
N ALA A 14 -1.13 16.99 1.88
CA ALA A 14 -0.36 18.19 1.59
C ALA A 14 -1.25 19.38 1.19
N ALA A 15 -2.23 19.17 0.31
CA ALA A 15 -3.18 20.20 -0.09
C ALA A 15 -3.99 20.73 1.10
N MET A 16 -4.49 19.82 1.95
CA MET A 16 -5.19 20.17 3.18
C MET A 16 -4.32 21.00 4.11
N GLY A 17 -3.08 20.55 4.41
CA GLY A 17 -2.18 21.28 5.29
C GLY A 17 -1.79 22.65 4.75
N SER A 18 -1.62 22.78 3.43
CA SER A 18 -1.34 24.06 2.80
C SER A 18 -2.52 25.03 2.91
N ALA A 19 -3.72 24.54 2.64
CA ALA A 19 -4.93 25.37 2.75
C ALA A 19 -5.22 25.76 4.20
N GLU A 20 -4.98 24.88 5.17
CA GLU A 20 -5.09 25.15 6.60
C GLU A 20 -4.18 26.30 7.05
N HIS A 21 -2.98 26.43 6.44
CA HIS A 21 -2.05 27.52 6.69
C HIS A 21 -2.33 28.78 5.85
N GLY A 22 -3.48 28.85 5.17
CA GLY A 22 -3.91 30.01 4.40
C GLY A 22 -3.27 30.15 3.02
N PHE A 23 -2.58 29.14 2.53
CA PHE A 23 -2.04 29.18 1.17
C PHE A 23 -3.14 28.90 0.14
N LYS A 24 -3.17 29.71 -0.94
CA LYS A 24 -4.04 29.44 -2.08
C LYS A 24 -3.60 28.18 -2.79
N THR A 25 -4.34 27.10 -2.58
CA THR A 25 -3.96 25.73 -2.95
C THR A 25 -4.83 25.17 -4.06
N ALA A 26 -4.20 24.50 -5.04
CA ALA A 26 -4.89 23.67 -6.02
C ALA A 26 -4.45 22.21 -5.93
N CYS A 27 -5.39 21.30 -6.17
CA CYS A 27 -5.16 19.88 -6.27
C CYS A 27 -5.57 19.41 -7.66
N ILE A 28 -4.59 18.98 -8.47
CA ILE A 28 -4.80 18.45 -9.83
C ILE A 28 -4.82 16.94 -9.77
N THR A 29 -5.82 16.31 -10.37
CA THR A 29 -5.95 14.85 -10.33
C THR A 29 -6.58 14.32 -11.62
N LYS A 30 -5.98 13.26 -12.19
CA LYS A 30 -6.51 12.59 -13.38
C LYS A 30 -7.74 11.73 -13.11
N LEU A 31 -8.05 11.47 -11.84
CA LEU A 31 -9.24 10.75 -11.39
C LEU A 31 -9.92 11.53 -10.27
N PHE A 32 -11.15 11.15 -9.94
CA PHE A 32 -11.76 11.61 -8.71
C PHE A 32 -10.88 11.21 -7.50
N PRO A 33 -10.64 12.10 -6.52
CA PRO A 33 -9.65 11.90 -5.45
C PRO A 33 -9.75 10.55 -4.72
N THR A 34 -10.97 10.07 -4.47
CA THR A 34 -11.20 8.78 -3.79
C THR A 34 -10.98 7.54 -4.69
N ARG A 35 -10.50 7.72 -5.93
CA ARG A 35 -10.21 6.63 -6.88
C ARG A 35 -8.72 6.38 -7.07
N SER A 36 -7.86 7.10 -6.37
CA SER A 36 -6.41 6.84 -6.40
C SER A 36 -6.09 5.46 -5.83
N HIS A 37 -4.92 4.91 -6.19
CA HIS A 37 -4.53 3.54 -5.77
C HIS A 37 -4.56 3.30 -4.26
N THR A 38 -4.42 4.34 -3.45
CA THR A 38 -4.56 4.24 -1.99
C THR A 38 -5.87 3.56 -1.57
N VAL A 39 -6.97 3.71 -2.34
CA VAL A 39 -8.25 3.05 -2.05
C VAL A 39 -8.14 1.53 -1.98
N ALA A 40 -7.20 0.94 -2.70
CA ALA A 40 -6.97 -0.50 -2.77
C ALA A 40 -6.01 -1.03 -1.69
N ALA A 41 -5.41 -0.16 -0.87
CA ALA A 41 -4.53 -0.57 0.22
C ALA A 41 -5.35 -1.24 1.33
N GLN A 42 -4.95 -2.44 1.74
CA GLN A 42 -5.73 -3.30 2.62
C GLN A 42 -5.10 -3.46 4.01
N GLY A 43 -3.77 -3.53 4.06
CA GLY A 43 -3.01 -4.02 5.21
C GLY A 43 -3.12 -3.18 6.48
N GLY A 44 -2.77 -1.92 6.41
CA GLY A 44 -2.70 -1.02 7.56
C GLY A 44 -1.46 -0.11 7.52
N ILE A 45 -1.21 0.56 8.63
CA ILE A 45 -0.15 1.55 8.81
C ILE A 45 0.70 1.13 10.01
N ASN A 46 2.00 0.89 9.79
CA ASN A 46 2.93 0.58 10.86
C ASN A 46 3.25 1.83 11.68
N ALA A 47 3.00 1.76 12.99
CA ALA A 47 3.34 2.81 13.95
C ALA A 47 3.46 2.23 15.36
N VAL A 48 4.41 2.69 16.15
CA VAL A 48 4.56 2.26 17.54
C VAL A 48 3.62 3.06 18.42
N LEU A 49 2.42 2.53 18.70
CA LEU A 49 1.41 3.21 19.52
C LEU A 49 1.57 2.94 21.02
N ASP A 50 2.10 1.76 21.40
CA ASP A 50 2.38 1.39 22.78
C ASP A 50 3.89 1.29 23.04
N THR A 51 4.43 2.32 23.66
CA THR A 51 5.88 2.41 23.99
C THR A 51 6.31 1.50 25.15
N ASN A 52 5.39 0.82 25.82
CA ASN A 52 5.75 -0.14 26.87
C ASN A 52 6.17 -1.50 26.27
N THR A 53 5.67 -1.82 25.11
CA THR A 53 5.87 -3.13 24.44
C THR A 53 6.65 -3.04 23.13
N ASP A 54 6.80 -1.84 22.55
CA ASP A 54 7.48 -1.61 21.28
C ASP A 54 8.26 -0.28 21.29
N ASP A 55 9.20 -0.11 20.34
CA ASP A 55 10.05 1.09 20.23
C ASP A 55 10.18 1.49 18.75
N TRP A 56 10.03 2.80 18.46
CA TRP A 56 10.21 3.31 17.11
C TRP A 56 11.59 3.04 16.51
N ARG A 57 12.61 2.85 17.35
CA ARG A 57 13.98 2.48 16.91
C ARG A 57 14.03 1.05 16.39
N TRP A 58 13.22 0.15 16.94
CA TRP A 58 13.08 -1.21 16.41
C TRP A 58 12.35 -1.20 15.06
N HIS A 59 11.33 -0.34 14.93
CA HIS A 59 10.66 -0.10 13.65
C HIS A 59 11.63 0.48 12.61
N ALA A 60 12.45 1.46 12.98
CA ALA A 60 13.48 2.01 12.09
C ALA A 60 14.51 0.95 11.68
N TYR A 61 14.96 0.11 12.62
CA TYR A 61 15.85 -1.01 12.32
C TYR A 61 15.27 -1.97 11.29
N ASP A 62 14.01 -2.39 11.47
CA ASP A 62 13.32 -3.28 10.53
C ASP A 62 13.22 -2.64 9.15
N THR A 63 12.97 -1.33 9.07
CA THR A 63 12.87 -0.59 7.82
C THR A 63 14.21 -0.47 7.12
N VAL A 64 15.29 -0.14 7.84
CA VAL A 64 16.65 -0.10 7.29
C VAL A 64 17.09 -1.47 6.79
N LYS A 65 16.83 -2.52 7.58
CA LYS A 65 17.12 -3.90 7.19
C LYS A 65 16.30 -4.34 5.98
N GLY A 66 15.00 -3.97 5.93
CA GLY A 66 14.10 -4.29 4.82
C GLY A 66 14.46 -3.58 3.51
N SER A 67 15.17 -2.47 3.58
CA SER A 67 15.73 -1.76 2.43
C SER A 67 17.14 -2.25 2.03
N ASP A 68 17.57 -3.42 2.51
CA ASP A 68 18.92 -3.96 2.31
C ASP A 68 20.04 -2.97 2.66
N TRP A 69 19.80 -2.11 3.67
CA TRP A 69 20.72 -1.06 4.16
C TRP A 69 21.01 0.07 3.16
N LEU A 70 20.23 0.17 2.09
CA LEU A 70 20.39 1.18 1.05
C LEU A 70 19.55 2.44 1.30
N GLY A 71 18.51 2.35 2.14
CA GLY A 71 17.61 3.46 2.40
C GLY A 71 18.27 4.61 3.16
N ASP A 72 17.80 5.84 2.90
CA ASP A 72 18.21 7.03 3.65
C ASP A 72 17.76 6.91 5.11
N GLN A 73 18.74 6.78 6.02
CA GLN A 73 18.49 6.49 7.42
C GLN A 73 17.85 7.66 8.17
N ASP A 74 18.13 8.91 7.78
CA ASP A 74 17.55 10.09 8.41
C ASP A 74 16.06 10.17 8.10
N SER A 75 15.69 9.93 6.83
CA SER A 75 14.29 9.85 6.38
C SER A 75 13.54 8.69 7.04
N ILE A 76 14.17 7.52 7.15
CA ILE A 76 13.59 6.34 7.82
C ILE A 76 13.35 6.61 9.31
N GLN A 77 14.33 7.17 10.01
CA GLN A 77 14.18 7.51 11.43
C GLN A 77 13.09 8.56 11.65
N TYR A 78 13.05 9.59 10.81
CA TYR A 78 12.00 10.60 10.86
C TYR A 78 10.62 9.97 10.68
N MET A 79 10.43 9.16 9.65
CA MET A 79 9.17 8.47 9.36
C MET A 79 8.73 7.60 10.54
N CYS A 80 9.61 6.74 11.05
CA CYS A 80 9.25 5.80 12.13
C CYS A 80 8.94 6.51 13.45
N ARG A 81 9.65 7.60 13.74
CA ARG A 81 9.43 8.41 14.94
C ARG A 81 8.11 9.19 14.89
N GLU A 82 7.76 9.72 13.72
CA GLU A 82 6.55 10.53 13.54
C GLU A 82 5.30 9.69 13.20
N ALA A 83 5.46 8.41 12.84
CA ALA A 83 4.36 7.52 12.49
C ALA A 83 3.23 7.45 13.54
N PRO A 84 3.51 7.39 14.86
CA PRO A 84 2.45 7.42 15.88
C PRO A 84 1.57 8.66 15.81
N LYS A 85 2.18 9.82 15.64
CA LYS A 85 1.44 11.09 15.48
C LYS A 85 0.54 11.06 14.24
N ALA A 86 1.05 10.54 13.11
CA ALA A 86 0.28 10.46 11.87
C ALA A 86 -0.95 9.54 12.03
N VAL A 87 -0.81 8.40 12.73
CA VAL A 87 -1.95 7.50 13.01
C VAL A 87 -2.98 8.18 13.92
N LEU A 88 -2.55 8.85 14.98
CA LEU A 88 -3.46 9.58 15.88
C LEU A 88 -4.14 10.77 15.18
N GLU A 89 -3.42 11.49 14.30
CA GLU A 89 -4.02 12.54 13.46
C GLU A 89 -5.13 11.98 12.56
N LEU A 90 -4.89 10.84 11.91
CA LEU A 90 -5.91 10.17 11.09
C LEU A 90 -7.13 9.72 11.91
N GLU A 91 -6.92 9.23 13.13
CA GLU A 91 -8.00 8.93 14.08
C GLU A 91 -8.81 10.18 14.41
N GLN A 92 -8.15 11.29 14.70
CA GLN A 92 -8.80 12.58 15.00
C GLN A 92 -9.57 13.12 13.78
N PHE A 93 -9.14 12.83 12.56
CA PHE A 93 -9.87 13.14 11.34
C PHE A 93 -11.09 12.24 11.12
N GLY A 94 -11.24 11.19 11.94
CA GLY A 94 -12.38 10.27 11.90
C GLY A 94 -12.11 8.95 11.17
N LEU A 95 -10.83 8.56 10.95
CA LEU A 95 -10.55 7.25 10.39
C LEU A 95 -10.99 6.16 11.38
N PRO A 96 -11.91 5.24 10.96
CA PRO A 96 -12.48 4.24 11.85
C PRO A 96 -11.54 3.03 12.01
N PHE A 97 -10.43 3.21 12.70
CA PHE A 97 -9.54 2.09 13.04
C PHE A 97 -10.28 1.00 13.79
N SER A 98 -9.98 -0.27 13.49
CA SER A 98 -10.42 -1.41 14.30
C SER A 98 -9.96 -1.26 15.75
N ARG A 99 -10.76 -1.77 16.70
CA ARG A 99 -10.49 -1.60 18.14
C ARG A 99 -10.27 -2.95 18.82
N THR A 100 -9.51 -2.89 19.91
CA THR A 100 -9.46 -3.98 20.89
C THR A 100 -10.67 -3.87 21.82
N ASP A 101 -10.89 -4.91 22.64
CA ASP A 101 -11.98 -4.93 23.63
C ASP A 101 -11.84 -3.78 24.66
N GLU A 102 -10.60 -3.30 24.89
CA GLU A 102 -10.32 -2.16 25.76
C GLU A 102 -10.47 -0.81 25.05
N GLY A 103 -10.91 -0.79 23.79
CA GLY A 103 -11.13 0.43 23.01
C GLY A 103 -9.86 1.05 22.41
N LYS A 104 -8.69 0.44 22.54
CA LYS A 104 -7.45 0.88 21.88
C LYS A 104 -7.48 0.60 20.38
N ILE A 105 -6.68 1.32 19.59
CA ILE A 105 -6.47 1.02 18.19
C ILE A 105 -5.89 -0.41 18.08
N TYR A 106 -6.57 -1.28 17.32
CA TYR A 106 -6.07 -2.61 17.05
C TYR A 106 -4.87 -2.57 16.12
N GLN A 107 -3.81 -3.30 16.49
CA GLN A 107 -2.60 -3.46 15.69
C GLN A 107 -2.35 -4.94 15.42
N ARG A 108 -2.16 -5.29 14.14
CA ARG A 108 -1.87 -6.66 13.73
C ARG A 108 -0.39 -6.90 13.49
N ALA A 109 -0.01 -8.15 13.47
CA ALA A 109 1.30 -8.58 12.98
C ALA A 109 1.43 -8.30 11.48
N PHE A 110 2.63 -7.89 11.07
CA PHE A 110 2.97 -7.68 9.66
C PHE A 110 4.35 -8.22 9.36
N GLY A 111 4.59 -8.64 8.12
CA GLY A 111 5.84 -9.27 7.73
C GLY A 111 7.07 -8.36 7.90
N GLY A 112 8.16 -8.95 8.38
CA GLY A 112 9.40 -8.25 8.60
C GLY A 112 9.41 -7.28 9.77
N GLN A 113 8.37 -7.29 10.62
CA GLN A 113 8.28 -6.45 11.81
C GLN A 113 8.73 -7.23 13.05
N SER A 114 9.73 -6.71 13.76
CA SER A 114 10.36 -7.41 14.88
C SER A 114 10.57 -6.50 16.08
N LEU A 115 10.68 -7.11 17.26
CA LEU A 115 11.07 -6.45 18.51
C LEU A 115 12.59 -6.56 18.71
N GLU A 116 13.15 -5.70 19.58
CA GLU A 116 14.52 -5.76 20.06
C GLU A 116 15.57 -5.93 18.93
N PHE A 117 15.44 -5.12 17.86
CA PHE A 117 16.37 -5.18 16.73
C PHE A 117 16.49 -6.57 16.09
N GLY A 118 15.34 -7.24 15.91
CA GLY A 118 15.25 -8.55 15.29
C GLY A 118 15.44 -9.75 16.25
N LYS A 119 15.57 -9.52 17.55
CA LYS A 119 15.83 -10.58 18.57
C LYS A 119 14.60 -10.91 19.40
N GLY A 120 13.66 -9.97 19.57
CA GLY A 120 12.52 -10.09 20.48
C GLY A 120 11.26 -10.74 19.89
N GLY A 121 11.31 -11.30 18.68
CA GLY A 121 10.15 -11.92 18.02
C GLY A 121 9.32 -10.95 17.19
N GLN A 122 8.06 -11.32 16.90
CA GLN A 122 7.15 -10.57 16.04
C GLN A 122 6.61 -9.32 16.75
N ALA A 123 6.67 -8.17 16.07
CA ALA A 123 6.03 -6.94 16.52
C ALA A 123 4.62 -6.79 15.95
N TYR A 124 3.71 -6.21 16.75
CA TYR A 124 2.31 -5.93 16.41
C TYR A 124 2.10 -4.43 16.33
N ARG A 125 2.55 -3.79 15.22
CA ARG A 125 2.51 -2.33 15.07
C ARG A 125 1.68 -1.84 13.89
N CYS A 126 0.98 -2.72 13.17
CA CYS A 126 0.20 -2.35 12.00
C CYS A 126 -1.23 -1.96 12.38
N ALA A 127 -1.49 -0.67 12.56
CA ALA A 127 -2.82 -0.12 12.80
C ALA A 127 -3.70 -0.25 11.55
N CYS A 128 -4.92 -0.76 11.67
CA CYS A 128 -5.75 -1.06 10.52
C CYS A 128 -7.24 -0.79 10.75
N ALA A 129 -7.97 -0.64 9.64
CA ALA A 129 -9.43 -0.69 9.59
C ALA A 129 -9.82 -1.96 8.81
N ALA A 130 -9.90 -3.09 9.52
CA ALA A 130 -10.03 -4.44 8.97
C ALA A 130 -9.05 -4.64 7.80
N ASP A 131 -9.51 -5.10 6.64
CA ASP A 131 -8.74 -5.21 5.39
C ASP A 131 -9.07 -4.11 4.37
N ARG A 132 -9.56 -2.96 4.85
CA ARG A 132 -9.98 -1.80 4.04
C ARG A 132 -9.34 -0.50 4.52
N THR A 133 -8.15 -0.56 5.09
CA THR A 133 -7.46 0.60 5.69
C THR A 133 -7.26 1.74 4.69
N GLY A 134 -6.84 1.43 3.46
CA GLY A 134 -6.61 2.45 2.42
C GLY A 134 -7.89 3.13 1.95
N HIS A 135 -8.99 2.37 1.83
CA HIS A 135 -10.31 2.94 1.53
C HIS A 135 -10.74 3.91 2.65
N ALA A 136 -10.66 3.49 3.91
CA ALA A 136 -11.00 4.33 5.04
C ALA A 136 -10.12 5.58 5.09
N LEU A 137 -8.80 5.43 4.95
CA LEU A 137 -7.82 6.53 4.94
C LEU A 137 -8.13 7.56 3.85
N LEU A 138 -8.33 7.11 2.62
CA LEU A 138 -8.51 8.01 1.49
C LEU A 138 -9.82 8.81 1.61
N HIS A 139 -10.92 8.15 2.00
CA HIS A 139 -12.19 8.81 2.23
C HIS A 139 -12.15 9.79 3.41
N THR A 140 -11.45 9.43 4.50
CA THR A 140 -11.27 10.31 5.65
C THR A 140 -10.49 11.57 5.29
N ILE A 141 -9.32 11.43 4.62
CA ILE A 141 -8.51 12.60 4.24
C ILE A 141 -9.25 13.47 3.22
N TYR A 142 -9.90 12.88 2.22
CA TYR A 142 -10.68 13.63 1.24
C TYR A 142 -11.83 14.37 1.91
N GLY A 143 -12.65 13.69 2.72
CA GLY A 143 -13.75 14.33 3.44
C GLY A 143 -13.26 15.46 4.35
N ARG A 144 -12.15 15.27 5.07
CA ARG A 144 -11.56 16.32 5.90
C ARG A 144 -11.02 17.49 5.07
N SER A 145 -10.44 17.24 3.90
CA SER A 145 -9.89 18.27 3.02
C SER A 145 -10.95 19.24 2.49
N LEU A 146 -12.22 18.81 2.40
CA LEU A 146 -13.33 19.66 1.97
C LEU A 146 -13.69 20.75 2.99
N ALA A 147 -13.18 20.68 4.21
CA ALA A 147 -13.33 21.73 5.21
C ALA A 147 -12.37 22.92 4.98
N PHE A 148 -11.44 22.80 4.04
CA PHE A 148 -10.44 23.83 3.73
C PHE A 148 -10.60 24.35 2.30
N ASP A 149 -10.12 25.57 2.04
CA ASP A 149 -10.22 26.23 0.73
C ASP A 149 -9.18 25.69 -0.27
N THR A 150 -9.42 24.46 -0.73
CA THR A 150 -8.63 23.81 -1.78
C THR A 150 -9.43 23.76 -3.09
N SER A 151 -8.87 24.29 -4.17
CA SER A 151 -9.46 24.19 -5.51
C SER A 151 -9.11 22.84 -6.14
N TYR A 152 -10.11 21.98 -6.39
CA TYR A 152 -9.93 20.67 -7.02
C TYR A 152 -10.15 20.76 -8.53
N PHE A 153 -9.15 20.30 -9.29
CA PHE A 153 -9.20 20.10 -10.73
C PHE A 153 -9.22 18.61 -11.02
N ILE A 154 -10.43 18.06 -11.14
CA ILE A 154 -10.70 16.62 -11.31
C ILE A 154 -10.75 16.30 -12.79
N GLU A 155 -10.17 15.14 -13.19
CA GLU A 155 -10.00 14.72 -14.59
C GLU A 155 -9.10 15.67 -15.37
N TYR A 156 -8.10 16.24 -14.69
CA TYR A 156 -7.00 16.97 -15.29
C TYR A 156 -5.73 16.13 -15.25
N PHE A 157 -5.22 15.77 -16.41
CA PHE A 157 -4.00 14.98 -16.55
C PHE A 157 -2.78 15.90 -16.61
N ALA A 158 -1.95 15.89 -15.55
CA ALA A 158 -0.71 16.65 -15.52
C ALA A 158 0.28 16.03 -16.53
N LEU A 159 0.74 16.85 -17.47
CA LEU A 159 1.61 16.44 -18.58
C LEU A 159 3.08 16.68 -18.26
N ASP A 160 3.45 17.92 -17.95
CA ASP A 160 4.82 18.34 -17.74
C ASP A 160 4.92 19.41 -16.66
N LEU A 161 6.09 19.49 -16.01
CA LEU A 161 6.45 20.59 -15.13
C LEU A 161 6.82 21.82 -15.98
N ILE A 162 6.49 23.01 -15.47
CA ILE A 162 6.94 24.27 -16.05
C ILE A 162 8.18 24.70 -15.26
N MET A 163 9.31 24.74 -15.95
CA MET A 163 10.57 25.19 -15.41
C MET A 163 10.85 26.60 -15.92
N ASP A 164 11.41 27.48 -15.09
CA ASP A 164 11.91 28.78 -15.52
C ASP A 164 13.36 28.69 -16.04
N ASP A 165 13.89 29.80 -16.50
CA ASP A 165 15.25 29.88 -17.04
C ASP A 165 16.33 29.63 -15.99
N GLU A 166 15.99 29.72 -14.71
CA GLU A 166 16.88 29.48 -13.55
C GLU A 166 16.83 28.03 -13.09
N GLY A 167 15.95 27.20 -13.68
CA GLY A 167 15.76 25.81 -13.35
C GLY A 167 14.81 25.56 -12.17
N ALA A 168 14.05 26.56 -11.72
CA ALA A 168 13.05 26.38 -10.69
C ALA A 168 11.71 25.93 -11.29
N CYS A 169 11.01 25.03 -10.59
CA CYS A 169 9.66 24.61 -10.99
C CYS A 169 8.64 25.69 -10.60
N VAL A 170 8.00 26.28 -11.59
CA VAL A 170 7.01 27.36 -11.42
C VAL A 170 5.57 26.90 -11.72
N GLY A 171 5.34 25.62 -11.86
CA GLY A 171 3.99 25.08 -12.07
C GLY A 171 3.94 23.80 -12.91
N THR A 172 2.78 23.55 -13.50
CA THR A 172 2.56 22.40 -14.40
C THR A 172 1.60 22.72 -15.53
N MET A 173 1.76 22.01 -16.65
CA MET A 173 0.77 21.92 -17.72
C MET A 173 -0.13 20.72 -17.48
N ALA A 174 -1.42 20.90 -17.64
CA ALA A 174 -2.38 19.80 -17.55
C ALA A 174 -3.40 19.83 -18.68
N LEU A 175 -3.80 18.65 -19.12
CA LEU A 175 -4.88 18.43 -20.08
C LEU A 175 -6.19 18.25 -19.30
N CYS A 176 -7.20 19.07 -19.58
CA CYS A 176 -8.58 18.78 -19.19
C CYS A 176 -9.07 17.60 -20.02
N MET A 177 -9.41 16.48 -19.36
CA MET A 177 -9.79 15.25 -20.07
C MET A 177 -11.22 15.29 -20.59
N GLU A 178 -12.05 16.22 -20.10
CA GLU A 178 -13.44 16.40 -20.53
C GLU A 178 -13.52 17.07 -21.92
N ASP A 179 -12.77 18.14 -22.14
CA ASP A 179 -12.88 18.96 -23.35
C ASP A 179 -11.61 19.00 -24.21
N GLY A 180 -10.51 18.38 -23.75
CA GLY A 180 -9.24 18.32 -24.44
C GLY A 180 -8.42 19.61 -24.42
N THR A 181 -8.79 20.60 -23.61
CA THR A 181 -8.07 21.87 -23.51
C THR A 181 -6.82 21.76 -22.63
N LEU A 182 -5.80 22.56 -22.96
CA LEU A 182 -4.56 22.64 -22.17
C LEU A 182 -4.63 23.82 -21.19
N HIS A 183 -4.30 23.53 -19.95
CA HIS A 183 -4.30 24.47 -18.84
C HIS A 183 -2.91 24.63 -18.25
N ARG A 184 -2.48 25.87 -18.05
CA ARG A 184 -1.25 26.19 -17.33
C ARG A 184 -1.56 26.58 -15.90
N PHE A 185 -1.04 25.82 -14.97
CA PHE A 185 -1.12 26.12 -13.53
C PHE A 185 0.21 26.72 -13.08
N HIS A 186 0.20 27.98 -12.70
CA HIS A 186 1.36 28.67 -12.16
C HIS A 186 1.33 28.64 -10.64
N ALA A 187 2.42 28.18 -10.01
CA ALA A 187 2.53 28.06 -8.56
C ALA A 187 3.97 28.25 -8.09
N ASN A 188 4.15 28.80 -6.88
CA ASN A 188 5.47 28.97 -6.28
C ASN A 188 6.07 27.64 -5.82
N ASN A 189 5.21 26.67 -5.47
CA ASN A 189 5.62 25.33 -5.06
C ASN A 189 4.73 24.29 -5.73
N THR A 190 5.34 23.21 -6.22
CA THR A 190 4.65 22.06 -6.82
C THR A 190 5.01 20.80 -6.08
N ILE A 191 4.00 20.07 -5.60
CA ILE A 191 4.16 18.80 -4.90
C ILE A 191 3.75 17.68 -5.85
N LEU A 192 4.70 16.81 -6.24
CA LEU A 192 4.45 15.60 -6.99
C LEU A 192 4.06 14.48 -6.03
N ALA A 193 2.81 14.05 -6.10
CA ALA A 193 2.26 12.97 -5.30
C ALA A 193 1.46 12.00 -6.18
N THR A 194 2.03 11.62 -7.32
CA THR A 194 1.36 10.88 -8.41
C THR A 194 1.31 9.36 -8.18
N GLY A 195 1.88 8.87 -7.08
CA GLY A 195 1.98 7.45 -6.76
C GLY A 195 3.04 6.71 -7.57
N GLY A 196 2.95 5.40 -7.60
CA GLY A 196 3.95 4.53 -8.21
C GLY A 196 3.72 4.26 -9.70
N TYR A 197 4.55 3.35 -10.25
CA TYR A 197 4.56 2.96 -11.67
C TYR A 197 4.47 1.43 -11.86
N GLY A 198 3.77 0.73 -10.97
CA GLY A 198 3.63 -0.72 -11.04
C GLY A 198 3.02 -1.23 -12.35
N ARG A 199 2.33 -0.36 -13.10
CA ARG A 199 1.78 -0.70 -14.43
C ARG A 199 2.79 -0.62 -15.57
N ALA A 200 4.06 -0.38 -15.29
CA ALA A 200 5.15 -0.65 -16.22
C ALA A 200 5.27 -2.16 -16.54
N TRP A 201 4.78 -3.03 -15.65
CA TRP A 201 4.74 -4.48 -15.84
C TRP A 201 3.33 -4.96 -16.16
N PHE A 202 3.23 -5.99 -16.99
CA PHE A 202 1.96 -6.59 -17.39
C PHE A 202 1.21 -7.17 -16.19
N SER A 203 1.90 -7.97 -15.37
CA SER A 203 1.35 -8.53 -14.12
C SER A 203 1.69 -7.64 -12.95
N ALA A 204 0.69 -6.96 -12.41
CA ALA A 204 0.84 -6.09 -11.25
C ALA A 204 -0.47 -6.01 -10.48
N THR A 205 -0.38 -5.95 -9.14
CA THR A 205 -1.53 -5.67 -8.27
C THR A 205 -1.88 -4.18 -8.20
N SER A 206 -1.04 -3.32 -8.79
CA SER A 206 -1.25 -1.87 -8.85
C SER A 206 -2.45 -1.51 -9.74
N ALA A 207 -3.19 -0.48 -9.36
CA ALA A 207 -4.25 0.08 -10.18
C ALA A 207 -3.72 0.54 -11.56
N HIS A 208 -4.57 0.51 -12.58
CA HIS A 208 -4.23 0.95 -13.94
C HIS A 208 -3.75 2.40 -14.04
N THR A 209 -3.98 3.19 -13.00
CA THR A 209 -3.54 4.59 -12.87
C THR A 209 -2.12 4.76 -12.35
N CYS A 210 -1.46 3.67 -11.93
CA CYS A 210 -0.07 3.69 -11.45
C CYS A 210 0.89 3.59 -12.63
N THR A 211 1.00 4.68 -13.40
CA THR A 211 1.68 4.76 -14.70
C THR A 211 2.98 5.55 -14.68
N GLY A 212 3.42 6.03 -13.51
CA GLY A 212 4.70 6.74 -13.37
C GLY A 212 4.70 8.17 -13.90
N ASP A 213 3.56 8.84 -13.91
CA ASP A 213 3.42 10.17 -14.50
C ASP A 213 4.38 11.18 -13.87
N GLY A 214 4.50 11.20 -12.53
CA GLY A 214 5.41 12.10 -11.82
C GLY A 214 6.87 11.81 -12.10
N ASN A 215 7.26 10.53 -12.18
CA ASN A 215 8.61 10.13 -12.56
C ASN A 215 8.95 10.62 -13.98
N GLY A 216 8.02 10.44 -14.93
CA GLY A 216 8.19 10.91 -16.31
C GLY A 216 8.29 12.43 -16.39
N MET A 217 7.45 13.17 -15.67
CA MET A 217 7.50 14.64 -15.63
C MET A 217 8.82 15.14 -15.05
N ALA A 218 9.28 14.54 -13.93
CA ALA A 218 10.55 14.91 -13.31
C ALA A 218 11.72 14.68 -14.27
N LEU A 219 11.76 13.50 -14.91
CA LEU A 219 12.82 13.16 -15.87
C LEU A 219 12.86 14.13 -17.06
N ARG A 220 11.70 14.46 -17.66
CA ARG A 220 11.64 15.43 -18.77
C ARG A 220 12.04 16.85 -18.36
N ALA A 221 11.79 17.20 -17.10
CA ALA A 221 12.23 18.48 -16.52
C ALA A 221 13.72 18.53 -16.14
N GLY A 222 14.48 17.44 -16.35
CA GLY A 222 15.89 17.36 -15.98
C GLY A 222 16.13 17.07 -14.49
N ILE A 223 15.09 16.71 -13.73
CA ILE A 223 15.21 16.33 -12.31
C ILE A 223 15.54 14.84 -12.24
N PRO A 224 16.60 14.43 -11.50
CA PRO A 224 16.96 13.02 -11.42
C PRO A 224 15.90 12.20 -10.66
N ASN A 225 15.68 10.98 -11.12
CA ASN A 225 14.95 9.97 -10.36
C ASN A 225 15.96 9.15 -9.54
N GLU A 226 15.61 8.86 -8.29
CA GLU A 226 16.44 8.07 -7.38
C GLU A 226 15.84 6.66 -7.24
N ASP A 227 16.70 5.65 -7.29
CA ASP A 227 16.41 4.24 -7.05
C ASP A 227 15.18 3.69 -7.81
N PRO A 228 15.00 3.99 -9.11
CA PRO A 228 13.80 3.58 -9.85
C PRO A 228 13.72 2.07 -10.08
N GLU A 229 14.80 1.32 -9.90
CA GLU A 229 14.85 -0.14 -10.02
C GLU A 229 14.23 -0.87 -8.82
N PHE A 230 14.08 -0.20 -7.67
CA PHE A 230 13.54 -0.83 -6.46
C PHE A 230 12.02 -0.88 -6.48
N VAL A 231 11.49 -1.91 -7.13
CA VAL A 231 10.05 -2.22 -7.18
C VAL A 231 9.77 -3.43 -6.30
N GLN A 232 8.85 -3.29 -5.35
CA GLN A 232 8.44 -4.38 -4.49
C GLN A 232 7.25 -5.13 -5.10
N PHE A 233 7.45 -6.44 -5.38
CA PHE A 233 6.37 -7.33 -5.74
C PHE A 233 5.59 -7.75 -4.49
N HIS A 234 4.25 -7.69 -4.55
CA HIS A 234 3.43 -8.26 -3.49
C HIS A 234 3.36 -9.77 -3.66
N PRO A 235 3.74 -10.58 -2.65
CA PRO A 235 3.85 -12.04 -2.80
C PRO A 235 2.50 -12.74 -2.98
N THR A 236 1.40 -12.12 -2.57
CA THR A 236 0.08 -12.75 -2.62
C THR A 236 -0.92 -11.96 -3.46
N GLY A 237 -1.25 -12.51 -4.61
CA GLY A 237 -2.34 -12.05 -5.48
C GLY A 237 -3.30 -13.19 -5.81
N LEU A 238 -4.56 -12.89 -6.06
CA LEU A 238 -5.55 -13.90 -6.42
C LEU A 238 -5.24 -14.45 -7.82
N TYR A 239 -4.96 -15.73 -7.89
CA TYR A 239 -4.61 -16.42 -9.14
C TYR A 239 -5.66 -16.21 -10.24
N GLY A 240 -5.20 -15.88 -11.43
CA GLY A 240 -6.04 -15.62 -12.60
C GLY A 240 -6.80 -14.29 -12.60
N ALA A 241 -6.84 -13.56 -11.46
CA ALA A 241 -7.53 -12.26 -11.35
C ALA A 241 -6.59 -11.09 -11.11
N GLY A 242 -5.38 -11.32 -10.59
CA GLY A 242 -4.40 -10.30 -10.27
C GLY A 242 -4.78 -9.34 -9.13
N CYS A 243 -5.86 -9.62 -8.39
CA CYS A 243 -6.27 -8.81 -7.26
C CYS A 243 -5.36 -9.05 -6.06
N LEU A 244 -4.98 -7.97 -5.37
CA LEU A 244 -4.19 -8.04 -4.15
C LEU A 244 -4.93 -8.86 -3.08
N LEU A 245 -4.21 -9.80 -2.47
CA LEU A 245 -4.59 -10.44 -1.22
C LEU A 245 -3.68 -9.92 -0.11
N THR A 246 -4.25 -9.17 0.82
CA THR A 246 -3.49 -8.47 1.86
C THR A 246 -2.53 -9.39 2.62
N GLU A 247 -1.38 -8.86 2.97
CA GLU A 247 -0.48 -9.49 3.93
C GLU A 247 -1.15 -9.73 5.28
N GLY A 248 -2.20 -8.95 5.60
CA GLY A 248 -3.05 -9.17 6.76
C GLY A 248 -3.59 -10.60 6.86
N CYS A 249 -3.82 -11.29 5.74
CA CYS A 249 -4.20 -12.72 5.76
C CYS A 249 -3.16 -13.57 6.50
N ARG A 250 -1.87 -13.33 6.25
CA ARG A 250 -0.78 -14.03 6.96
C ARG A 250 -0.61 -13.49 8.37
N GLY A 251 -0.84 -12.20 8.58
CA GLY A 251 -0.84 -11.54 9.90
C GLY A 251 -1.90 -12.10 10.85
N GLU A 252 -3.07 -12.45 10.34
CA GLU A 252 -4.15 -13.09 11.12
C GLU A 252 -3.96 -14.62 11.25
N GLY A 253 -2.87 -15.18 10.71
CA GLY A 253 -2.52 -16.58 10.87
C GLY A 253 -2.60 -17.45 9.60
N GLY A 254 -2.75 -16.83 8.42
CA GLY A 254 -2.74 -17.54 7.15
C GLY A 254 -1.42 -18.25 6.84
N ILE A 255 -1.49 -19.44 6.26
CA ILE A 255 -0.36 -20.35 6.01
C ILE A 255 -0.20 -20.61 4.51
N LEU A 256 1.02 -20.46 3.98
CA LEU A 256 1.38 -20.82 2.61
C LEU A 256 1.79 -22.30 2.54
N LYS A 257 1.17 -23.06 1.61
CA LYS A 257 1.50 -24.46 1.38
C LYS A 257 1.74 -24.76 -0.09
N ASN A 258 2.74 -25.61 -0.35
CA ASN A 258 3.04 -26.15 -1.67
C ASN A 258 2.15 -27.37 -2.02
N SER A 259 2.39 -28.01 -3.18
CA SER A 259 1.63 -29.18 -3.64
C SER A 259 1.81 -30.45 -2.77
N GLU A 260 2.85 -30.49 -1.97
CA GLU A 260 3.12 -31.59 -1.03
C GLU A 260 2.42 -31.36 0.32
N GLY A 261 1.70 -30.24 0.48
CA GLY A 261 1.06 -29.85 1.74
C GLY A 261 2.03 -29.27 2.76
N GLU A 262 3.30 -29.07 2.39
CA GLU A 262 4.33 -28.53 3.27
C GLU A 262 4.10 -27.03 3.49
N ARG A 263 4.24 -26.58 4.73
CA ARG A 263 4.38 -25.17 5.10
C ARG A 263 5.82 -24.75 4.83
N PHE A 264 6.17 -24.55 3.55
CA PHE A 264 7.54 -24.39 3.08
C PHE A 264 8.28 -23.18 3.66
N MET A 265 7.57 -22.15 4.12
CA MET A 265 8.19 -20.98 4.73
C MET A 265 8.98 -21.31 6.01
N GLU A 266 8.68 -22.42 6.69
CA GLU A 266 9.47 -22.88 7.84
C GLU A 266 10.89 -23.30 7.45
N ARG A 267 11.10 -23.70 6.21
CA ARG A 267 12.43 -24.04 5.65
C ARG A 267 13.22 -22.79 5.22
N TYR A 268 12.54 -21.81 4.64
CA TYR A 268 13.20 -20.59 4.14
C TYR A 268 13.40 -19.50 5.20
N ALA A 269 12.52 -19.42 6.18
CA ALA A 269 12.54 -18.44 7.25
C ALA A 269 12.06 -19.06 8.57
N PRO A 270 12.87 -19.90 9.25
CA PRO A 270 12.43 -20.68 10.39
C PRO A 270 11.82 -19.88 11.55
N SER A 271 12.31 -18.65 11.79
CA SER A 271 11.84 -17.79 12.87
C SER A 271 10.57 -17.02 12.51
N ALA A 272 10.53 -16.39 11.35
CA ALA A 272 9.41 -15.54 10.94
C ALA A 272 8.33 -16.29 10.16
N LYS A 273 8.67 -17.43 9.57
CA LYS A 273 7.76 -18.27 8.78
C LYS A 273 7.02 -17.47 7.71
N ASP A 274 5.69 -17.57 7.65
CA ASP A 274 4.85 -16.84 6.69
C ASP A 274 4.85 -15.33 6.92
N LEU A 275 5.37 -14.83 8.04
CA LEU A 275 5.58 -13.41 8.36
C LEU A 275 7.01 -12.94 8.08
N ALA A 276 7.78 -13.67 7.28
CA ALA A 276 9.00 -13.14 6.70
C ALA A 276 8.71 -11.92 5.81
N SER A 277 9.72 -11.10 5.53
CA SER A 277 9.57 -9.94 4.64
C SER A 277 9.08 -10.37 3.25
N ARG A 278 8.41 -9.45 2.54
CA ARG A 278 7.73 -9.75 1.26
C ARG A 278 8.66 -10.32 0.21
N ASP A 279 9.87 -9.82 0.12
CA ASP A 279 10.91 -10.28 -0.80
C ASP A 279 11.33 -11.72 -0.52
N VAL A 280 11.50 -12.11 0.76
CA VAL A 280 11.81 -13.48 1.18
C VAL A 280 10.66 -14.42 0.82
N VAL A 281 9.41 -14.04 1.11
CA VAL A 281 8.23 -14.86 0.77
C VAL A 281 8.11 -15.00 -0.75
N SER A 282 8.26 -13.92 -1.52
CA SER A 282 8.18 -13.93 -2.98
C SER A 282 9.24 -14.85 -3.60
N ARG A 283 10.50 -14.75 -3.15
CA ARG A 283 11.58 -15.63 -3.62
C ARG A 283 11.32 -17.10 -3.26
N ALA A 284 10.88 -17.37 -2.04
CA ALA A 284 10.55 -18.73 -1.60
C ALA A 284 9.44 -19.34 -2.46
N MET A 285 8.34 -18.63 -2.71
CA MET A 285 7.27 -19.09 -3.60
C MET A 285 7.78 -19.35 -5.01
N THR A 286 8.64 -18.49 -5.54
CA THR A 286 9.24 -18.67 -6.87
C THR A 286 10.08 -19.93 -6.95
N ILE A 287 10.86 -20.24 -5.92
CA ILE A 287 11.68 -21.46 -5.86
C ILE A 287 10.78 -22.70 -5.82
N GLU A 288 9.74 -22.70 -4.96
CA GLU A 288 8.79 -23.82 -4.88
C GLU A 288 8.14 -24.12 -6.24
N ILE A 289 7.68 -23.06 -6.93
CA ILE A 289 7.07 -23.18 -8.27
C ILE A 289 8.09 -23.71 -9.29
N ARG A 290 9.29 -23.14 -9.34
CA ARG A 290 10.34 -23.55 -10.30
C ARG A 290 10.82 -24.96 -10.10
N GLU A 291 10.84 -25.44 -8.88
CA GLU A 291 11.21 -26.81 -8.54
C GLU A 291 10.04 -27.82 -8.67
N GLY A 292 8.91 -27.38 -9.22
CA GLY A 292 7.75 -28.23 -9.54
C GLY A 292 6.85 -28.56 -8.33
N ARG A 293 7.03 -27.88 -7.20
CA ARG A 293 6.18 -28.00 -6.01
C ARG A 293 5.04 -26.98 -5.97
N GLY A 294 4.82 -26.24 -7.05
CA GLY A 294 3.62 -25.44 -7.21
C GLY A 294 2.35 -26.28 -7.25
N VAL A 295 1.21 -25.67 -6.98
CA VAL A 295 -0.11 -26.35 -6.94
C VAL A 295 -0.86 -26.18 -8.26
N GLY A 296 -1.93 -26.95 -8.43
CA GLY A 296 -2.77 -26.96 -9.62
C GLY A 296 -2.14 -27.68 -10.83
N PRO A 297 -2.88 -27.77 -11.95
CA PRO A 297 -2.45 -28.52 -13.14
C PRO A 297 -1.18 -27.96 -13.79
N LEU A 298 -0.97 -26.63 -13.73
CA LEU A 298 0.19 -25.96 -14.31
C LEU A 298 1.36 -25.81 -13.33
N LYS A 299 1.15 -26.13 -12.04
CA LYS A 299 2.15 -25.99 -10.95
C LYS A 299 2.78 -24.60 -10.85
N ASP A 300 2.01 -23.56 -11.12
CA ASP A 300 2.45 -22.17 -11.28
C ASP A 300 1.98 -21.23 -10.16
N HIS A 301 1.39 -21.79 -9.10
CA HIS A 301 0.87 -21.01 -7.95
C HIS A 301 1.00 -21.80 -6.63
N ILE A 302 0.62 -21.14 -5.53
CA ILE A 302 0.70 -21.68 -4.16
C ILE A 302 -0.68 -21.55 -3.50
N HIS A 303 -0.98 -22.37 -2.51
CA HIS A 303 -2.19 -22.22 -1.67
C HIS A 303 -1.92 -21.35 -0.44
N LEU A 304 -2.80 -20.37 -0.21
CA LEU A 304 -2.91 -19.66 1.06
C LEU A 304 -4.09 -20.25 1.84
N HIS A 305 -3.79 -20.89 2.96
CA HIS A 305 -4.77 -21.52 3.83
C HIS A 305 -5.23 -20.55 4.93
N LEU A 306 -6.53 -20.34 5.01
CA LEU A 306 -7.24 -19.61 6.06
C LEU A 306 -8.31 -20.50 6.72
N ASP A 307 -8.47 -21.75 6.24
CA ASP A 307 -9.51 -22.71 6.62
C ASP A 307 -9.41 -23.22 8.08
N HIS A 308 -8.26 -23.04 8.70
CA HIS A 308 -8.02 -23.37 10.11
C HIS A 308 -8.40 -22.22 11.06
N LEU A 309 -8.69 -21.02 10.52
CA LEU A 309 -9.06 -19.86 11.32
C LEU A 309 -10.57 -19.83 11.62
N PRO A 310 -10.99 -19.30 12.79
CA PRO A 310 -12.40 -19.14 13.11
C PRO A 310 -13.12 -18.25 12.10
N GLN A 311 -14.36 -18.61 11.75
CA GLN A 311 -15.14 -17.82 10.79
C GLN A 311 -15.44 -16.38 11.29
N ASP A 312 -15.68 -16.22 12.57
CA ASP A 312 -15.93 -14.90 13.19
C ASP A 312 -14.71 -13.99 13.05
N LEU A 313 -13.51 -14.54 13.23
CA LEU A 313 -12.26 -13.81 13.01
C LEU A 313 -12.13 -13.37 11.54
N LEU A 314 -12.41 -14.26 10.59
CA LEU A 314 -12.36 -13.92 9.16
C LEU A 314 -13.39 -12.86 8.80
N ALA A 315 -14.61 -12.93 9.34
CA ALA A 315 -15.67 -11.95 9.11
C ALA A 315 -15.33 -10.57 9.68
N GLU A 316 -14.68 -10.52 10.82
CA GLU A 316 -14.29 -9.29 11.49
C GLU A 316 -13.03 -8.66 10.88
N ARG A 317 -11.98 -9.47 10.65
CA ARG A 317 -10.64 -8.98 10.30
C ARG A 317 -10.36 -8.95 8.80
N LEU A 318 -11.03 -9.79 8.00
CA LEU A 318 -10.81 -9.97 6.56
C LEU A 318 -12.13 -9.97 5.76
N PRO A 319 -13.10 -9.07 6.03
CA PRO A 319 -14.40 -9.06 5.36
C PRO A 319 -14.27 -8.82 3.85
N GLY A 320 -13.38 -7.90 3.43
CA GLY A 320 -13.19 -7.56 2.02
C GLY A 320 -12.53 -8.67 1.22
N ILE A 321 -11.59 -9.41 1.81
CA ILE A 321 -10.99 -10.60 1.19
C ILE A 321 -12.04 -11.68 1.02
N SER A 322 -12.85 -11.95 2.04
CA SER A 322 -13.95 -12.93 1.98
C SER A 322 -14.93 -12.60 0.86
N GLU A 323 -15.37 -11.34 0.75
CA GLU A 323 -16.25 -10.86 -0.30
C GLU A 323 -15.62 -10.97 -1.70
N THR A 324 -14.37 -10.50 -1.86
CA THR A 324 -13.66 -10.51 -3.14
C THR A 324 -13.46 -11.93 -3.67
N THR A 325 -13.08 -12.86 -2.81
CA THR A 325 -12.87 -14.26 -3.20
C THR A 325 -14.19 -14.93 -3.56
N MET A 326 -15.28 -14.70 -2.81
CA MET A 326 -16.60 -15.24 -3.14
C MET A 326 -17.13 -14.75 -4.50
N VAL A 327 -17.02 -13.47 -4.79
CA VAL A 327 -17.49 -12.87 -6.05
C VAL A 327 -16.70 -13.38 -7.25
N ARG A 328 -15.38 -13.47 -7.13
CA ARG A 328 -14.49 -13.88 -8.22
C ARG A 328 -14.56 -15.39 -8.48
N LEU A 329 -14.62 -16.21 -7.43
CA LEU A 329 -14.73 -17.66 -7.56
C LEU A 329 -16.10 -18.10 -8.13
N LYS A 330 -17.19 -17.37 -7.87
CA LYS A 330 -18.48 -17.60 -8.53
C LYS A 330 -18.44 -17.39 -10.04
N ASN A 331 -17.60 -16.47 -10.52
CA ASN A 331 -17.45 -16.18 -11.95
C ASN A 331 -16.48 -17.13 -12.67
N VAL A 332 -15.66 -17.86 -11.96
CA VAL A 332 -14.75 -18.91 -12.47
C VAL A 332 -15.44 -20.29 -12.35
N LYS A 333 -16.62 -20.41 -12.93
CA LYS A 333 -17.57 -21.53 -12.80
C LYS A 333 -17.08 -22.93 -13.29
N LYS A 334 -15.81 -23.15 -13.55
CA LYS A 334 -15.32 -24.44 -14.08
C LYS A 334 -14.19 -25.12 -13.30
N MET A 335 -13.65 -24.55 -12.22
CA MET A 335 -12.46 -25.14 -11.62
C MET A 335 -12.48 -25.47 -10.11
N PHE A 336 -13.41 -24.97 -9.31
CA PHE A 336 -13.38 -25.32 -7.88
C PHE A 336 -14.77 -25.39 -7.23
N PHE A 337 -15.27 -26.63 -7.09
CA PHE A 337 -16.35 -27.03 -6.18
C PHE A 337 -15.75 -27.33 -4.79
N GLN A 338 -15.23 -26.32 -4.07
CA GLN A 338 -14.91 -26.46 -2.64
C GLN A 338 -14.85 -25.09 -1.95
N ILE A 339 -15.99 -24.36 -1.99
CA ILE A 339 -16.16 -23.05 -1.32
C ILE A 339 -16.39 -23.20 0.20
N GLU A 340 -16.50 -24.40 0.72
CA GLU A 340 -16.69 -24.63 2.17
C GLU A 340 -15.40 -24.59 3.01
N LYS A 341 -14.23 -24.47 2.38
CA LYS A 341 -12.94 -24.36 3.08
C LYS A 341 -12.18 -23.18 2.50
N SER A 342 -11.83 -22.21 3.34
CA SER A 342 -11.17 -20.95 3.00
C SER A 342 -9.72 -21.15 2.51
N ILE A 343 -9.55 -21.85 1.39
CA ILE A 343 -8.27 -21.99 0.69
C ILE A 343 -8.24 -20.98 -0.44
N ILE A 344 -7.32 -20.04 -0.39
CA ILE A 344 -7.13 -19.01 -1.41
C ILE A 344 -5.92 -19.39 -2.25
N ILE A 345 -6.10 -19.37 -3.57
CA ILE A 345 -5.03 -19.66 -4.52
C ILE A 345 -4.27 -18.37 -4.79
N VAL A 346 -2.97 -18.34 -4.52
CA VAL A 346 -2.12 -17.17 -4.68
C VAL A 346 -1.06 -17.40 -5.74
N SER A 347 -0.78 -16.38 -6.53
CA SER A 347 0.34 -16.34 -7.46
C SER A 347 1.16 -15.07 -7.25
N LEU A 348 2.36 -15.06 -7.81
CA LEU A 348 3.23 -13.90 -7.81
C LEU A 348 2.75 -12.87 -8.85
N TYR A 349 2.55 -11.63 -8.43
CA TYR A 349 2.22 -10.50 -9.28
C TYR A 349 3.09 -9.30 -8.97
#